data_0e5a143fe6e5e9124f9518e46b460e3e
#
_entry.id   0e5a143fe6e5e9124f9518e46b460e3e
#
_cell.length_a   1.000
_cell.length_b   1.000
_cell.length_c   1.000
_cell.angle_alpha   90.00
_cell.angle_beta   90.00
_cell.angle_gamma   90.00
#
_symmetry.space_group_name_H-M   'P 1'
#
loop_
_entity.id
_entity.type
_entity.pdbx_description
1 polymer ?
#
loop_
_entity_poly.entity_id
_entity_poly.type
_entity_poly.pdbx_seq_one_letter_code
_entity_poly.pdbx_strand_id
1 'polypeptide(L)'
;MADLKVSVVSADNEVWSGLAKQIVARTTEGEIGILPGHEPLLAILAAGEVRVTTLEGAVVTANAADGFLSVEHNTVTIVARNAELVK
;
A
#
# COMPACT_ATOMS: atom_id res chain seq x y z
N MET A 1 -7.27 15.30 11.91
CA MET A 1 -6.02 14.62 11.60
C MET A 1 -6.14 13.95 10.25
N ALA A 2 -5.07 13.99 9.50
CA ALA A 2 -5.07 13.36 8.19
C ALA A 2 -4.74 11.88 8.32
N ASP A 3 -5.51 11.07 7.61
CA ASP A 3 -5.28 9.64 7.55
C ASP A 3 -5.03 9.26 6.10
N LEU A 4 -4.36 8.13 5.89
CA LEU A 4 -4.21 7.58 4.56
C LEU A 4 -5.42 6.70 4.25
N LYS A 5 -5.97 6.88 3.06
CA LYS A 5 -7.02 6.01 2.56
C LYS A 5 -6.37 5.02 1.63
N VAL A 6 -6.40 3.76 1.98
CA VAL A 6 -5.62 2.72 1.31
C VAL A 6 -6.51 1.71 0.62
N SER A 7 -6.15 1.38 -0.60
CA SER A 7 -6.77 0.27 -1.34
C SER A 7 -5.68 -0.63 -1.87
N VAL A 8 -5.80 -1.93 -1.64
CA VAL A 8 -4.93 -2.94 -2.21
C VAL A 8 -5.78 -3.79 -3.14
N VAL A 9 -5.48 -3.75 -4.42
CA VAL A 9 -6.31 -4.37 -5.45
C VAL A 9 -5.46 -5.35 -6.26
N SER A 10 -5.97 -6.56 -6.44
CA SER A 10 -5.37 -7.49 -7.38
C SER A 10 -6.10 -7.38 -8.72
N ALA A 11 -5.64 -8.14 -9.73
CA ALA A 11 -6.23 -8.06 -11.06
C ALA A 11 -7.74 -8.27 -11.08
N ASP A 12 -8.25 -9.08 -10.17
CA ASP A 12 -9.66 -9.50 -10.18
C ASP A 12 -10.51 -8.90 -9.07
N ASN A 13 -9.91 -8.46 -7.97
CA ASN A 13 -10.72 -7.99 -6.87
C ASN A 13 -9.92 -7.18 -5.87
N GLU A 14 -10.66 -6.53 -5.00
CA GLU A 14 -10.07 -5.77 -3.91
C GLU A 14 -9.64 -6.73 -2.81
N VAL A 15 -8.37 -6.64 -2.44
CA VAL A 15 -7.79 -7.50 -1.41
C VAL A 15 -8.02 -6.93 -0.03
N TRP A 16 -7.86 -5.59 0.09
CA TRP A 16 -8.04 -4.90 1.36
C TRP A 16 -8.26 -3.42 1.10
N SER A 17 -9.06 -2.81 1.94
CA SER A 17 -9.16 -1.35 1.94
C SER A 17 -9.46 -0.87 3.35
N GLY A 18 -9.06 0.35 3.64
CA GLY A 18 -9.30 0.93 4.94
C GLY A 18 -8.45 2.16 5.17
N LEU A 19 -8.52 2.69 6.38
CA LEU A 19 -7.73 3.85 6.76
C LEU A 19 -6.47 3.39 7.48
N ALA A 20 -5.39 4.11 7.25
CA ALA A 20 -4.10 3.77 7.82
C ALA A 20 -3.34 5.01 8.22
N LYS A 21 -2.39 4.84 9.10
CA LYS A 21 -1.50 5.93 9.49
C LYS A 21 -0.13 5.81 8.87
N GLN A 22 0.20 4.65 8.28
CA GLN A 22 1.48 4.45 7.66
C GLN A 22 1.44 3.24 6.74
N ILE A 23 2.21 3.31 5.65
CA ILE A 23 2.40 2.18 4.76
C ILE A 23 3.89 2.05 4.48
N VAL A 24 4.38 0.82 4.46
CA VAL A 24 5.75 0.51 4.04
C VAL A 24 5.64 -0.46 2.88
N ALA A 25 6.25 -0.13 1.77
CA ALA A 25 6.17 -0.95 0.57
C ALA A 25 7.56 -1.09 -0.05
N ARG A 26 7.79 -2.22 -0.71
CA ARG A 26 9.02 -2.43 -1.44
C ARG A 26 8.81 -2.07 -2.90
N THR A 27 9.64 -1.14 -3.40
CA THR A 27 9.60 -0.73 -4.79
C THR A 27 10.88 -1.18 -5.48
N THR A 28 10.92 -1.00 -6.80
CA THR A 28 12.12 -1.34 -7.58
C THR A 28 13.31 -0.46 -7.19
N GLU A 29 13.07 0.65 -6.52
CA GLU A 29 14.14 1.54 -6.07
C GLU A 29 14.45 1.37 -4.58
N GLY A 30 13.83 0.41 -3.93
CA GLY A 30 14.03 0.16 -2.53
C GLY A 30 12.75 0.27 -1.73
N GLU A 31 12.86 0.10 -0.43
CA GLU A 31 11.71 0.18 0.46
C GLU A 31 11.37 1.64 0.76
N ILE A 32 10.08 1.97 0.68
CA ILE A 32 9.62 3.33 0.98
C ILE A 32 8.54 3.30 2.06
N GLY A 33 8.49 4.40 2.82
CA GLY A 33 7.44 4.58 3.83
C GLY A 33 6.57 5.76 3.43
N ILE A 34 5.27 5.62 3.63
CA ILE A 34 4.29 6.65 3.27
C ILE A 34 3.50 7.03 4.50
N LEU A 35 3.51 8.32 4.79
CA LEU A 35 2.75 8.91 5.89
C LEU A 35 1.75 9.92 5.32
N PRO A 36 0.73 10.29 6.10
CA PRO A 36 -0.20 11.34 5.65
C PRO A 36 0.58 12.60 5.26
N GLY A 37 0.17 13.24 4.19
CA GLY A 37 0.84 14.42 3.67
C GLY A 37 1.94 14.13 2.67
N HIS A 38 2.15 12.86 2.34
CA HIS A 38 3.18 12.48 1.38
C HIS A 38 2.90 13.11 0.02
N GLU A 39 3.95 13.53 -0.67
CA GLU A 39 3.82 14.08 -2.01
C GLU A 39 3.29 13.03 -2.98
N PRO A 40 2.61 13.45 -4.06
CA PRO A 40 2.17 12.50 -5.07
C PRO A 40 3.32 11.66 -5.58
N LEU A 41 3.07 10.37 -5.73
CA LEU A 41 4.11 9.42 -6.09
C LEU A 41 3.50 8.28 -6.91
N LEU A 42 4.25 7.83 -7.90
CA LEU A 42 3.92 6.61 -8.62
C LEU A 42 5.19 5.76 -8.63
N ALA A 43 5.11 4.59 -8.08
CA ALA A 43 6.27 3.70 -7.99
C ALA A 43 5.91 2.30 -8.47
N ILE A 44 6.89 1.62 -9.03
CA ILE A 44 6.72 0.24 -9.48
C ILE A 44 7.06 -0.67 -8.29
N LEU A 45 6.19 -1.59 -7.99
CA LEU A 45 6.40 -2.53 -6.90
C LEU A 45 7.41 -3.61 -7.28
N ALA A 46 8.32 -3.87 -6.35
CA ALA A 46 9.12 -5.08 -6.42
C ALA A 46 8.33 -6.17 -5.72
N ALA A 47 8.59 -7.43 -6.07
CA ALA A 47 7.92 -8.53 -5.38
C ALA A 47 8.27 -8.49 -3.89
N GLY A 48 7.27 -8.58 -3.03
CA GLY A 48 7.51 -8.54 -1.61
C GLY A 48 6.29 -8.12 -0.82
N GLU A 49 6.53 -7.74 0.41
CA GLU A 49 5.46 -7.38 1.33
C GLU A 49 5.16 -5.90 1.33
N VAL A 50 3.87 -5.61 1.45
CA VAL A 50 3.38 -4.26 1.75
C VAL A 50 2.79 -4.34 3.14
N ARG A 51 3.24 -3.47 4.03
CA ARG A 51 2.75 -3.44 5.41
C ARG A 51 1.98 -2.15 5.64
N VAL A 52 0.74 -2.32 6.07
CA VAL A 52 -0.16 -1.20 6.34
C VAL A 52 -0.41 -1.16 7.84
N THR A 53 -0.07 -0.04 8.47
CA THR A 53 -0.38 0.16 9.89
C THR A 53 -1.70 0.90 9.97
N THR A 54 -2.71 0.24 10.52
CA THR A 54 -4.04 0.82 10.62
C THR A 54 -4.09 1.90 11.70
N LEU A 55 -5.20 2.63 11.75
CA LEU A 55 -5.36 3.68 12.75
C LEU A 55 -5.31 3.13 14.17
N GLU A 56 -5.67 1.88 14.34
CA GLU A 56 -5.68 1.23 15.65
C GLU A 56 -4.33 0.66 16.04
N GLY A 57 -3.34 0.76 15.14
CA GLY A 57 -2.01 0.26 15.41
C GLY A 57 -1.78 -1.18 14.98
N ALA A 58 -2.78 -1.83 14.41
CA ALA A 58 -2.60 -3.18 13.88
C ALA A 58 -1.86 -3.12 12.55
N VAL A 59 -1.12 -4.16 12.23
CA VAL A 59 -0.39 -4.23 10.97
C VAL A 59 -1.06 -5.26 10.07
N VAL A 60 -1.44 -4.80 8.89
CA VAL A 60 -1.98 -5.68 7.86
C VAL A 60 -0.87 -5.87 6.82
N THR A 61 -0.51 -7.10 6.55
CA THR A 61 0.54 -7.42 5.61
C THR A 61 -0.05 -8.08 4.38
N ALA A 62 0.37 -7.63 3.23
CA ALA A 62 -0.03 -8.24 1.96
C ALA A 62 1.20 -8.53 1.13
N ASN A 63 1.19 -9.66 0.43
CA ASN A 63 2.20 -9.92 -0.58
C ASN A 63 1.68 -9.37 -1.89
N ALA A 64 2.52 -8.64 -2.59
CA ALA A 64 2.13 -8.03 -3.87
C ALA A 64 3.29 -8.16 -4.86
N ALA A 65 2.95 -8.37 -6.12
CA ALA A 65 3.95 -8.50 -7.17
C ALA A 65 3.37 -8.03 -8.50
N ASP A 66 4.24 -7.51 -9.35
CA ASP A 66 3.89 -7.08 -10.70
C ASP A 66 2.81 -6.00 -10.70
N GLY A 67 3.11 -4.89 -10.06
CA GLY A 67 2.14 -3.81 -10.01
C GLY A 67 2.78 -2.48 -9.67
N PHE A 68 1.97 -1.58 -9.20
CA PHE A 68 2.44 -0.25 -8.86
C PHE A 68 1.71 0.30 -7.64
N LEU A 69 2.32 1.31 -7.05
CA LEU A 69 1.77 2.03 -5.91
C LEU A 69 1.61 3.48 -6.32
N SER A 70 0.44 4.03 -6.04
CA SER A 70 0.12 5.42 -6.35
C SER A 70 -0.28 6.16 -5.08
N VAL A 71 0.26 7.33 -4.88
CA VAL A 71 -0.08 8.19 -3.73
C VAL A 71 -0.53 9.54 -4.25
N GLU A 72 -1.72 9.98 -3.84
CA GLU A 72 -2.24 11.29 -4.19
C GLU A 72 -3.28 11.72 -3.16
N HIS A 73 -3.10 12.91 -2.60
CA HIS A 73 -4.07 13.49 -1.64
C HIS A 73 -4.44 12.51 -0.52
N ASN A 74 -3.43 11.93 0.11
CA ASN A 74 -3.61 10.94 1.19
C ASN A 74 -4.38 9.70 0.76
N THR A 75 -4.46 9.47 -0.54
CA THR A 75 -5.06 8.25 -1.07
C THR A 75 -3.95 7.39 -1.64
N VAL A 76 -3.84 6.17 -1.14
CA VAL A 76 -2.81 5.23 -1.59
C VAL A 76 -3.51 4.07 -2.27
N THR A 77 -3.15 3.84 -3.52
CA THR A 77 -3.69 2.73 -4.30
C THR A 77 -2.54 1.81 -4.66
N ILE A 78 -2.68 0.55 -4.29
CA ILE A 78 -1.72 -0.48 -4.64
C ILE A 78 -2.43 -1.44 -5.58
N VAL A 79 -1.96 -1.52 -6.81
CA VAL A 79 -2.54 -2.40 -7.82
C VAL A 79 -1.46 -3.39 -8.19
N ALA A 80 -1.75 -4.66 -8.07
CA ALA A 80 -0.79 -5.70 -8.37
C ALA A 80 -1.48 -6.83 -9.13
N ARG A 81 -0.72 -7.48 -9.99
CA ARG A 81 -1.24 -8.63 -10.72
C ARG A 81 -1.56 -9.75 -9.74
N ASN A 82 -0.71 -9.91 -8.75
CA ASN A 82 -0.91 -10.88 -7.68
C ASN A 82 -0.82 -10.16 -6.36
N ALA A 83 -1.85 -10.27 -5.55
CA ALA A 83 -1.84 -9.69 -4.21
C ALA A 83 -2.71 -10.54 -3.31
N GLU A 84 -2.23 -10.79 -2.10
CA GLU A 84 -3.00 -11.52 -1.10
C GLU A 84 -2.56 -11.11 0.30
N LEU A 85 -3.50 -11.20 1.22
CA LEU A 85 -3.20 -10.91 2.61
C LEU A 85 -2.41 -12.05 3.23
N VAL A 86 -1.46 -11.69 4.07
CA VAL A 86 -0.66 -12.65 4.83
C VAL A 86 -1.27 -12.75 6.21
N LYS A 87 -1.52 -13.94 6.65
CA LYS A 87 -2.09 -14.18 7.97
C LYS A 87 -1.01 -14.48 8.98
#